data_5141efb7e2f58cc1dbb7ef3198bedf37
#
_entry.id   5141efb7e2f58cc1dbb7ef3198bedf37
#
_cell.length_a   1.000
_cell.length_b   1.000
_cell.length_c   1.000
_cell.angle_alpha   90.00
_cell.angle_beta   90.00
_cell.angle_gamma   90.00
#
_symmetry.space_group_name_H-M   'P 1'
#
loop_
_entity.id
_entity.type
_entity.pdbx_description
1 polymer ?
#
loop_
_entity_poly.entity_id
_entity_poly.type
_entity_poly.pdbx_seq_one_letter_code
_entity_poly.pdbx_strand_id
1 'polypeptide(L)'
;MFTASAAAAGAAITACANTKNKDQPAPVGYDAAPRPLPIPPLLEGEMDGGTRVFKLTAQDGHSEVISGNNNTRTWGFNGPFLGPTLRAHKGDKVRAEITNNLVEMTTVHWHGMKLPAYSDGGPHSPIEVGKTWKPQWEVSQPAATVWYHPHPHMATATHAYRGLAGMFILDDDVSDKLDIPSEYGVDDIPVVIMDAKFTEDGQFDHQVDGTLGLMGTTPVVNGITNASFAATTRRVRLRLLNGASMRFYTLALDNGTPFNVIATDSGLLDAPVEVDELLIGPGERIEVLVDLEPGKDVVLQSVPRKDNFSIPEDEYSADFGFKDSFDILHITAPGEDAPAVPALPQTLDPAAADVPSAEGLTEREFVLNTFMINGESMDMARVDTVIEEDKPEVWTVTNENSDWPHNFHIHNSRFKVLSYDYGDGKDIAVPTMGWKDIVNLPPKATAKLLVELGYFPDKTIPYMYHCHMLLHEDKGMMGQMVVVNKGEKPDVRVKPAALVFEKSAGASHSAHAGQVVDSSRSPYATPSATS
;
A
#
# COMPACT_ATOMS: atom_id res chain seq x y z
N MET A 1 48.24 -20.72 43.18
CA MET A 1 48.49 -19.99 41.92
C MET A 1 47.80 -20.75 40.81
N PHE A 2 46.63 -20.33 40.45
CA PHE A 2 45.93 -20.83 39.26
C PHE A 2 45.71 -19.64 38.34
N THR A 3 46.35 -19.65 37.18
CA THR A 3 46.21 -18.70 36.11
C THR A 3 45.02 -19.11 35.25
N ALA A 4 43.96 -18.35 35.25
CA ALA A 4 42.83 -18.53 34.34
C ALA A 4 43.13 -17.78 33.02
N SER A 5 43.26 -18.50 31.92
CA SER A 5 43.31 -17.97 30.57
C SER A 5 41.92 -17.70 30.08
N ALA A 6 41.58 -16.44 29.85
CA ALA A 6 40.33 -16.06 29.17
C ALA A 6 40.56 -16.24 27.67
N ALA A 7 39.83 -17.18 27.07
CA ALA A 7 39.71 -17.31 25.62
C ALA A 7 38.63 -16.30 25.13
N ALA A 8 39.04 -15.30 24.41
CA ALA A 8 38.14 -14.43 23.69
C ALA A 8 37.59 -15.17 22.46
N ALA A 9 36.32 -15.55 22.49
CA ALA A 9 35.59 -16.01 21.31
C ALA A 9 35.25 -14.78 20.45
N GLY A 10 36.02 -14.58 19.42
CA GLY A 10 35.65 -13.63 18.35
C GLY A 10 34.47 -14.21 17.57
N ALA A 11 33.30 -13.63 17.73
CA ALA A 11 32.18 -13.87 16.82
C ALA A 11 32.56 -13.28 15.47
N ALA A 12 32.81 -14.13 14.48
CA ALA A 12 32.91 -13.73 13.09
C ALA A 12 31.51 -13.34 12.66
N ILE A 13 31.27 -12.05 12.51
CA ILE A 13 30.10 -11.50 11.79
C ILE A 13 30.30 -11.92 10.33
N THR A 14 29.65 -12.99 9.94
CA THR A 14 29.53 -13.38 8.55
C THR A 14 28.59 -12.35 7.93
N ALA A 15 29.15 -11.37 7.22
CA ALA A 15 28.37 -10.52 6.32
C ALA A 15 27.53 -11.46 5.43
N CYS A 16 26.21 -11.35 5.49
CA CYS A 16 25.32 -12.08 4.60
C CYS A 16 25.64 -11.58 3.18
N ALA A 17 26.46 -12.36 2.45
CA ALA A 17 26.61 -12.15 1.02
C ALA A 17 25.24 -12.36 0.39
N ASN A 18 24.67 -11.28 -0.14
CA ASN A 18 23.42 -11.25 -0.86
C ASN A 18 23.51 -12.23 -2.04
N THR A 19 22.97 -13.44 -1.90
CA THR A 19 22.88 -14.39 -2.99
C THR A 19 21.67 -13.98 -3.83
N LYS A 20 21.89 -13.09 -4.82
CA LYS A 20 20.87 -12.78 -5.82
C LYS A 20 20.34 -14.09 -6.39
N ASN A 21 19.03 -14.21 -6.49
CA ASN A 21 18.39 -15.34 -7.15
C ASN A 21 18.93 -15.43 -8.60
N LYS A 22 19.63 -16.51 -8.95
CA LYS A 22 20.32 -16.63 -10.25
C LYS A 22 19.37 -16.75 -11.44
N ASP A 23 18.11 -17.10 -11.16
CA ASP A 23 17.07 -17.27 -12.17
C ASP A 23 16.18 -16.03 -12.32
N GLN A 24 16.38 -15.01 -11.48
CA GLN A 24 15.63 -13.75 -11.55
C GLN A 24 16.13 -12.92 -12.74
N PRO A 25 15.24 -12.46 -13.65
CA PRO A 25 15.59 -11.53 -14.71
C PRO A 25 16.18 -10.24 -14.14
N ALA A 26 17.20 -9.68 -14.80
CA ALA A 26 17.73 -8.38 -14.41
C ALA A 26 16.64 -7.29 -14.56
N PRO A 27 16.46 -6.42 -13.55
CA PRO A 27 15.50 -5.33 -13.65
C PRO A 27 15.84 -4.38 -14.80
N VAL A 28 14.83 -3.93 -15.53
CA VAL A 28 15.00 -3.01 -16.67
C VAL A 28 15.49 -1.64 -16.19
N GLY A 29 16.49 -1.09 -16.87
CA GLY A 29 17.06 0.24 -16.56
C GLY A 29 18.07 0.28 -15.40
N TYR A 30 18.43 -0.88 -14.83
CA TYR A 30 19.43 -0.98 -13.75
C TYR A 30 20.87 -1.17 -14.26
N ASP A 31 21.06 -1.24 -15.55
CA ASP A 31 22.36 -1.17 -16.23
C ASP A 31 22.90 0.26 -16.40
N ALA A 32 22.03 1.26 -16.24
CA ALA A 32 22.38 2.67 -16.20
C ALA A 32 22.73 3.14 -14.76
N ALA A 33 23.39 4.29 -14.64
CA ALA A 33 23.63 4.91 -13.34
C ALA A 33 22.30 5.24 -12.62
N PRO A 34 22.24 5.11 -11.28
CA PRO A 34 21.08 5.52 -10.50
C PRO A 34 20.69 6.99 -10.76
N ARG A 35 19.40 7.27 -10.79
CA ARG A 35 18.84 8.60 -11.08
C ARG A 35 18.27 9.24 -9.82
N PRO A 36 18.37 10.60 -9.70
CA PRO A 36 17.76 11.29 -8.57
C PRO A 36 16.28 10.91 -8.39
N LEU A 37 15.92 10.53 -7.16
CA LEU A 37 14.56 10.20 -6.78
C LEU A 37 13.64 11.40 -7.01
N PRO A 38 12.60 11.31 -7.84
CA PRO A 38 11.59 12.35 -7.92
C PRO A 38 10.83 12.47 -6.60
N ILE A 39 10.77 13.68 -6.06
CA ILE A 39 9.94 13.96 -4.89
C ILE A 39 8.59 14.49 -5.40
N PRO A 40 7.47 13.81 -5.14
CA PRO A 40 6.15 14.30 -5.53
C PRO A 40 5.90 15.70 -4.96
N PRO A 41 5.28 16.62 -5.73
CA PRO A 41 4.96 17.94 -5.20
C PRO A 41 4.11 17.86 -3.94
N LEU A 42 4.43 18.65 -2.91
CA LEU A 42 3.60 18.76 -1.71
C LEU A 42 2.45 19.75 -1.98
N LEU A 43 1.21 19.30 -1.76
CA LEU A 43 0.02 20.13 -1.77
C LEU A 43 -0.54 20.27 -0.36
N GLU A 44 -0.51 21.47 0.17
CA GLU A 44 -1.14 21.81 1.45
C GLU A 44 -2.60 22.27 1.28
N GLY A 45 -3.10 22.32 0.04
CA GLY A 45 -4.44 22.78 -0.31
C GLY A 45 -4.65 24.28 -0.19
N GLU A 46 -5.70 24.77 -0.83
CA GLU A 46 -6.14 26.19 -0.75
C GLU A 46 -7.23 26.34 0.31
N MET A 47 -7.18 27.39 1.12
CA MET A 47 -8.23 27.63 2.12
C MET A 47 -9.42 28.37 1.50
N ASP A 48 -10.61 27.78 1.58
CA ASP A 48 -11.88 28.34 1.13
C ASP A 48 -12.92 28.30 2.29
N GLY A 49 -13.19 29.45 2.91
CA GLY A 49 -14.17 29.56 3.99
C GLY A 49 -13.90 28.65 5.18
N GLY A 50 -12.62 28.39 5.52
CA GLY A 50 -12.23 27.48 6.62
C GLY A 50 -12.18 26.02 6.20
N THR A 51 -12.34 25.70 4.92
CA THR A 51 -12.17 24.36 4.34
C THR A 51 -10.88 24.31 3.51
N ARG A 52 -10.05 23.32 3.73
CA ARG A 52 -8.85 23.04 2.93
C ARG A 52 -9.26 22.30 1.66
N VAL A 53 -8.98 22.88 0.50
CA VAL A 53 -9.41 22.37 -0.80
C VAL A 53 -8.23 21.81 -1.59
N PHE A 54 -8.30 20.54 -1.94
CA PHE A 54 -7.36 19.89 -2.86
C PHE A 54 -8.01 19.70 -4.24
N LYS A 55 -7.29 20.09 -5.29
CA LYS A 55 -7.76 19.91 -6.67
C LYS A 55 -6.88 18.86 -7.36
N LEU A 56 -7.46 17.76 -7.78
CA LEU A 56 -6.81 16.67 -8.47
C LEU A 56 -7.46 16.44 -9.84
N THR A 57 -6.62 16.21 -10.85
CA THR A 57 -7.07 15.83 -12.19
C THR A 57 -6.43 14.49 -12.53
N ALA A 58 -7.24 13.44 -12.63
CA ALA A 58 -6.79 12.16 -13.17
C ALA A 58 -6.64 12.29 -14.69
N GLN A 59 -5.47 11.99 -15.23
CA GLN A 59 -5.12 12.26 -16.62
C GLN A 59 -4.12 11.26 -17.20
N ASP A 60 -4.13 11.15 -18.52
CA ASP A 60 -3.16 10.42 -19.31
C ASP A 60 -1.89 11.26 -19.51
N GLY A 61 -0.73 10.61 -19.63
CA GLY A 61 0.55 11.25 -19.82
C GLY A 61 1.64 10.34 -20.33
N HIS A 62 2.86 10.86 -20.41
CA HIS A 62 4.06 10.12 -20.74
C HIS A 62 5.16 10.46 -19.73
N SER A 63 5.91 9.45 -19.33
CA SER A 63 6.95 9.58 -18.30
C SER A 63 8.24 8.90 -18.72
N GLU A 64 9.36 9.41 -18.26
CA GLU A 64 10.66 8.75 -18.35
C GLU A 64 10.82 7.77 -17.18
N VAL A 65 10.05 6.67 -17.21
CA VAL A 65 10.16 5.63 -16.17
C VAL A 65 11.52 4.94 -16.26
N ILE A 66 11.92 4.53 -17.46
CA ILE A 66 13.25 3.95 -17.76
C ILE A 66 14.17 5.08 -18.26
N SER A 67 15.41 5.09 -17.81
CA SER A 67 16.42 6.07 -18.24
C SER A 67 16.55 6.12 -19.77
N GLY A 68 16.45 7.32 -20.33
CA GLY A 68 16.54 7.55 -21.79
C GLY A 68 15.27 7.20 -22.58
N ASN A 69 14.21 6.73 -21.92
CA ASN A 69 12.90 6.49 -22.53
C ASN A 69 11.82 7.38 -21.92
N ASN A 70 11.59 8.55 -22.48
CA ASN A 70 10.58 9.53 -22.01
C ASN A 70 9.19 9.29 -22.60
N ASN A 71 8.92 8.12 -23.19
CA ASN A 71 7.70 7.84 -23.92
C ASN A 71 6.84 6.73 -23.30
N THR A 72 7.15 6.26 -22.09
CA THR A 72 6.29 5.30 -21.39
C THR A 72 4.95 5.96 -21.09
N ARG A 73 3.86 5.39 -21.61
CA ARG A 73 2.51 5.90 -21.38
C ARG A 73 2.06 5.58 -19.97
N THR A 74 1.67 6.61 -19.24
CA THR A 74 1.35 6.54 -17.82
C THR A 74 0.08 7.34 -17.51
N TRP A 75 -0.49 7.12 -16.33
CA TRP A 75 -1.55 7.94 -15.78
C TRP A 75 -1.09 8.58 -14.48
N GLY A 76 -1.67 9.73 -14.14
CA GLY A 76 -1.35 10.40 -12.89
C GLY A 76 -2.40 11.40 -12.47
N PHE A 77 -2.22 11.94 -11.27
CA PHE A 77 -3.01 13.05 -10.76
C PHE A 77 -2.19 14.34 -10.85
N ASN A 78 -2.68 15.35 -11.57
CA ASN A 78 -2.00 16.64 -11.80
C ASN A 78 -0.63 16.53 -12.49
N GLY A 79 -0.26 15.35 -12.94
CA GLY A 79 1.01 15.05 -13.60
C GLY A 79 0.89 13.80 -14.46
N PRO A 80 1.97 13.41 -15.13
CA PRO A 80 1.93 12.26 -16.04
C PRO A 80 1.97 10.91 -15.31
N PHE A 81 2.49 10.85 -14.08
CA PHE A 81 2.62 9.63 -13.29
C PHE A 81 2.53 9.94 -11.80
N LEU A 82 1.90 9.07 -11.03
CA LEU A 82 1.55 9.28 -9.64
C LEU A 82 0.74 10.58 -9.42
N GLY A 83 0.67 11.04 -8.23
CA GLY A 83 0.02 12.28 -7.81
C GLY A 83 0.86 13.04 -6.80
N PRO A 84 0.51 14.30 -6.52
CA PRO A 84 1.13 15.07 -5.47
C PRO A 84 0.92 14.41 -4.11
N THR A 85 1.84 14.63 -3.18
CA THR A 85 1.60 14.33 -1.77
C THR A 85 0.68 15.40 -1.20
N LEU A 86 -0.47 14.99 -0.66
CA LEU A 86 -1.37 15.90 0.04
C LEU A 86 -0.95 15.99 1.51
N ARG A 87 -1.20 17.13 2.16
CA ARG A 87 -0.92 17.30 3.59
C ARG A 87 -2.04 18.08 4.28
N ALA A 88 -2.54 17.56 5.39
CA ALA A 88 -3.55 18.20 6.22
C ALA A 88 -3.28 17.91 7.69
N HIS A 89 -3.86 18.71 8.57
CA HIS A 89 -3.75 18.55 10.02
C HIS A 89 -5.07 18.01 10.61
N LYS A 90 -4.96 17.25 11.68
CA LYS A 90 -6.13 16.82 12.48
C LYS A 90 -6.98 18.03 12.87
N GLY A 91 -8.28 17.96 12.62
CA GLY A 91 -9.23 19.05 12.79
C GLY A 91 -9.49 19.86 11.52
N ASP A 92 -8.67 19.71 10.46
CA ASP A 92 -8.96 20.35 9.18
C ASP A 92 -10.25 19.80 8.56
N LYS A 93 -11.09 20.71 8.06
CA LYS A 93 -12.15 20.34 7.13
C LYS A 93 -11.56 20.29 5.73
N VAL A 94 -11.67 19.13 5.10
CA VAL A 94 -11.10 18.86 3.79
C VAL A 94 -12.21 18.73 2.75
N ARG A 95 -12.00 19.32 1.56
CA ARG A 95 -12.73 19.05 0.34
C ARG A 95 -11.74 18.69 -0.76
N ALA A 96 -11.88 17.53 -1.37
CA ALA A 96 -11.16 17.20 -2.59
C ALA A 96 -12.07 17.45 -3.81
N GLU A 97 -11.52 18.02 -4.87
CA GLU A 97 -12.20 18.22 -6.15
C GLU A 97 -11.45 17.41 -7.20
N ILE A 98 -11.99 16.20 -7.52
CA ILE A 98 -11.34 15.27 -8.42
C ILE A 98 -12.01 15.29 -9.78
N THR A 99 -11.28 15.75 -10.80
CA THR A 99 -11.73 15.76 -12.18
C THR A 99 -11.17 14.58 -12.94
N ASN A 100 -12.03 13.80 -13.60
CA ASN A 100 -11.63 12.69 -14.44
C ASN A 100 -11.45 13.13 -15.90
N ASN A 101 -10.21 13.28 -16.34
CA ASN A 101 -9.83 13.54 -17.74
C ASN A 101 -9.26 12.29 -18.44
N LEU A 102 -9.47 11.12 -17.87
CA LEU A 102 -9.13 9.84 -18.53
C LEU A 102 -10.15 9.53 -19.63
N VAL A 103 -9.88 8.48 -20.38
CA VAL A 103 -10.77 7.98 -21.45
C VAL A 103 -11.88 7.08 -20.90
N GLU A 104 -11.86 6.75 -19.63
CA GLU A 104 -12.80 5.86 -18.98
C GLU A 104 -13.14 6.32 -17.56
N MET A 105 -14.20 5.76 -16.98
CA MET A 105 -14.63 6.02 -15.62
C MET A 105 -13.56 5.56 -14.62
N THR A 106 -13.38 6.30 -13.55
CA THR A 106 -12.51 5.94 -12.43
C THR A 106 -13.19 6.24 -11.09
N THR A 107 -12.52 5.94 -9.99
CA THR A 107 -12.85 6.40 -8.63
C THR A 107 -11.57 6.91 -7.96
N VAL A 108 -11.67 7.49 -6.77
CA VAL A 108 -10.52 7.77 -5.90
C VAL A 108 -10.89 7.42 -4.47
N HIS A 109 -10.32 6.33 -3.98
CA HIS A 109 -10.43 5.91 -2.60
C HIS A 109 -9.32 6.56 -1.74
N TRP A 110 -9.72 7.01 -0.56
CA TRP A 110 -8.83 7.61 0.45
C TRP A 110 -8.42 6.54 1.46
N HIS A 111 -7.47 5.72 1.06
CA HIS A 111 -7.05 4.54 1.81
C HIS A 111 -6.45 4.91 3.18
N GLY A 112 -7.00 4.32 4.23
CA GLY A 112 -6.61 4.59 5.62
C GLY A 112 -7.27 5.83 6.23
N MET A 113 -8.11 6.54 5.48
CA MET A 113 -8.80 7.73 5.97
C MET A 113 -10.11 7.36 6.69
N LYS A 114 -10.35 7.98 7.83
CA LYS A 114 -11.61 7.92 8.55
C LYS A 114 -12.55 9.01 8.03
N LEU A 115 -13.59 8.63 7.29
CA LEU A 115 -14.46 9.57 6.59
C LEU A 115 -15.87 9.00 6.31
N PRO A 116 -16.86 9.86 5.98
CA PRO A 116 -18.21 9.40 5.62
C PRO A 116 -18.23 8.56 4.33
N ALA A 117 -19.14 7.58 4.25
CA ALA A 117 -19.24 6.63 3.14
C ALA A 117 -19.36 7.30 1.75
N TYR A 118 -20.09 8.43 1.63
CA TYR A 118 -20.19 9.18 0.38
C TYR A 118 -18.86 9.81 -0.07
N SER A 119 -17.89 9.92 0.83
CA SER A 119 -16.55 10.45 0.58
C SER A 119 -15.49 9.34 0.45
N ASP A 120 -15.81 8.08 0.70
CA ASP A 120 -14.87 6.95 0.74
C ASP A 120 -14.20 6.67 -0.62
N GLY A 121 -14.94 6.84 -1.70
CA GLY A 121 -14.40 6.69 -3.05
C GLY A 121 -14.25 5.25 -3.54
N GLY A 122 -14.86 4.30 -2.88
CA GLY A 122 -14.93 2.91 -3.34
C GLY A 122 -15.79 2.75 -4.63
N PRO A 123 -16.12 1.50 -5.03
CA PRO A 123 -16.83 1.20 -6.28
C PRO A 123 -18.16 1.94 -6.47
N HIS A 124 -18.81 2.32 -5.37
CA HIS A 124 -20.07 3.08 -5.39
C HIS A 124 -19.93 4.58 -5.66
N SER A 125 -18.70 5.07 -5.86
CA SER A 125 -18.40 6.49 -6.10
C SER A 125 -17.77 6.76 -7.47
N PRO A 126 -18.38 6.29 -8.59
CA PRO A 126 -17.82 6.46 -9.93
C PRO A 126 -17.72 7.93 -10.33
N ILE A 127 -16.59 8.30 -10.92
CA ILE A 127 -16.32 9.60 -11.55
C ILE A 127 -16.30 9.41 -13.06
N GLU A 128 -17.39 9.76 -13.71
CA GLU A 128 -17.55 9.67 -15.16
C GLU A 128 -16.51 10.54 -15.89
N VAL A 129 -16.20 10.19 -17.13
CA VAL A 129 -15.32 10.96 -18.01
C VAL A 129 -15.78 12.42 -18.10
N GLY A 130 -14.86 13.36 -17.87
CA GLY A 130 -15.10 14.81 -17.87
C GLY A 130 -15.92 15.31 -16.69
N LYS A 131 -16.17 14.50 -15.66
CA LYS A 131 -16.89 14.92 -14.45
C LYS A 131 -15.93 15.18 -13.29
N THR A 132 -16.44 15.98 -12.33
CA THR A 132 -15.73 16.27 -11.09
C THR A 132 -16.55 15.76 -9.90
N TRP A 133 -15.91 14.97 -9.04
CA TRP A 133 -16.43 14.53 -7.76
C TRP A 133 -15.85 15.40 -6.63
N LYS A 134 -16.67 15.73 -5.63
CA LYS A 134 -16.31 16.68 -4.57
C LYS A 134 -16.62 16.09 -3.17
N PRO A 135 -15.88 15.08 -2.72
CA PRO A 135 -16.01 14.56 -1.37
C PRO A 135 -15.49 15.58 -0.35
N GLN A 136 -16.05 15.51 0.87
CA GLN A 136 -15.61 16.35 1.98
C GLN A 136 -15.75 15.64 3.31
N TRP A 137 -14.82 15.90 4.21
CA TRP A 137 -14.77 15.33 5.55
C TRP A 137 -13.97 16.22 6.51
N GLU A 138 -13.98 15.87 7.78
CA GLU A 138 -13.09 16.45 8.78
C GLU A 138 -12.03 15.40 9.15
N VAL A 139 -10.75 15.77 9.16
CA VAL A 139 -9.66 14.89 9.57
C VAL A 139 -9.76 14.67 11.07
N SER A 140 -10.19 13.49 11.50
CA SER A 140 -10.42 13.18 12.92
C SER A 140 -9.42 12.19 13.52
N GLN A 141 -8.63 11.51 12.67
CA GLN A 141 -7.65 10.51 13.07
C GLN A 141 -6.31 11.14 13.48
N PRO A 142 -5.42 10.38 14.19
CA PRO A 142 -4.07 10.80 14.50
C PRO A 142 -3.19 11.03 13.26
N ALA A 143 -2.00 11.60 13.48
CA ALA A 143 -0.96 11.72 12.46
C ALA A 143 -0.63 10.34 11.86
N ALA A 144 -0.59 10.27 10.52
CA ALA A 144 -0.35 9.04 9.77
C ALA A 144 0.09 9.33 8.34
N THR A 145 0.75 8.39 7.70
CA THR A 145 0.89 8.36 6.25
C THR A 145 -0.20 7.48 5.66
N VAL A 146 -1.19 8.12 5.04
CA VAL A 146 -2.26 7.47 4.28
C VAL A 146 -2.03 7.72 2.79
N TRP A 147 -2.87 7.21 1.90
CA TRP A 147 -2.69 7.39 0.46
C TRP A 147 -4.03 7.40 -0.28
N TYR A 148 -4.01 7.72 -1.56
CA TYR A 148 -5.18 7.69 -2.40
C TYR A 148 -4.89 6.98 -3.72
N HIS A 149 -5.85 6.19 -4.18
CA HIS A 149 -5.74 5.39 -5.39
C HIS A 149 -7.13 5.10 -5.99
N PRO A 150 -7.22 4.70 -7.27
CA PRO A 150 -8.49 4.28 -7.85
C PRO A 150 -9.00 2.98 -7.21
N HIS A 151 -10.32 2.85 -7.18
CA HIS A 151 -11.02 1.66 -6.67
C HIS A 151 -12.28 1.35 -7.52
N PRO A 152 -12.22 1.40 -8.86
CA PRO A 152 -13.36 1.03 -9.69
C PRO A 152 -13.52 -0.48 -9.68
N HIS A 153 -14.75 -0.97 -9.55
CA HIS A 153 -15.02 -2.40 -9.56
C HIS A 153 -14.39 -3.09 -10.79
N MET A 154 -13.55 -4.11 -10.56
CA MET A 154 -12.86 -4.94 -11.56
C MET A 154 -11.81 -4.23 -12.43
N ALA A 155 -11.34 -3.04 -12.05
CA ALA A 155 -10.32 -2.31 -12.78
C ALA A 155 -9.30 -1.57 -11.89
N THR A 156 -9.28 -1.86 -10.59
CA THR A 156 -8.36 -1.24 -9.63
C THR A 156 -6.90 -1.51 -10.02
N ALA A 157 -6.56 -2.76 -10.32
CA ALA A 157 -5.20 -3.16 -10.67
C ALA A 157 -4.66 -2.40 -11.88
N THR A 158 -5.45 -2.30 -12.96
CA THR A 158 -5.01 -1.65 -14.19
C THR A 158 -4.84 -0.13 -14.03
N HIS A 159 -5.71 0.52 -13.25
CA HIS A 159 -5.63 1.95 -12.98
C HIS A 159 -4.42 2.29 -12.10
N ALA A 160 -4.22 1.55 -11.00
CA ALA A 160 -3.09 1.74 -10.10
C ALA A 160 -1.75 1.43 -10.80
N TYR A 161 -1.68 0.33 -11.55
CA TYR A 161 -0.47 -0.07 -12.29
C TYR A 161 -0.01 0.99 -13.31
N ARG A 162 -0.94 1.76 -13.88
CA ARG A 162 -0.64 2.89 -14.78
C ARG A 162 -0.11 4.11 -14.06
N GLY A 163 -0.19 4.17 -12.74
CA GLY A 163 0.37 5.23 -11.91
C GLY A 163 -0.63 6.12 -11.17
N LEU A 164 -1.92 5.79 -11.16
CA LEU A 164 -2.88 6.56 -10.37
C LEU A 164 -2.75 6.23 -8.88
N ALA A 165 -1.84 6.90 -8.20
CA ALA A 165 -1.64 6.82 -6.76
C ALA A 165 -0.98 8.09 -6.23
N GLY A 166 -1.17 8.41 -4.94
CA GLY A 166 -0.45 9.48 -4.27
C GLY A 166 -0.55 9.38 -2.75
N MET A 167 0.43 9.89 -2.03
CA MET A 167 0.42 9.91 -0.58
C MET A 167 -0.44 11.05 -0.03
N PHE A 168 -0.96 10.85 1.19
CA PHE A 168 -1.60 11.88 1.97
C PHE A 168 -1.04 11.84 3.40
N ILE A 169 -0.32 12.87 3.81
CA ILE A 169 0.26 13.00 5.13
C ILE A 169 -0.74 13.70 6.05
N LEU A 170 -0.99 13.12 7.19
CA LEU A 170 -1.76 13.71 8.27
C LEU A 170 -0.83 14.05 9.42
N ASP A 171 -0.94 15.28 9.92
CA ASP A 171 -0.23 15.75 11.10
C ASP A 171 -1.21 15.96 12.26
N ASP A 172 -0.69 16.02 13.49
CA ASP A 172 -1.42 16.39 14.69
C ASP A 172 -0.49 17.02 15.73
N ASP A 173 -1.07 17.48 16.84
CA ASP A 173 -0.33 18.12 17.94
C ASP A 173 0.74 17.22 18.60
N VAL A 174 0.68 15.90 18.37
CA VAL A 174 1.69 14.95 18.88
C VAL A 174 2.86 14.91 17.92
N SER A 175 2.60 14.68 16.63
CA SER A 175 3.64 14.61 15.60
C SER A 175 4.42 15.92 15.47
N ASP A 176 3.76 17.06 15.62
CA ASP A 176 4.38 18.39 15.52
C ASP A 176 5.45 18.67 16.60
N LYS A 177 5.43 17.90 17.70
CA LYS A 177 6.36 18.08 18.82
C LYS A 177 7.52 17.10 18.82
N LEU A 178 7.53 16.16 17.90
CA LEU A 178 8.59 15.15 17.82
C LEU A 178 9.86 15.73 17.21
N ASP A 179 11.00 15.49 17.85
CA ASP A 179 12.32 15.82 17.32
C ASP A 179 12.80 14.69 16.39
N ILE A 180 12.17 14.60 15.23
CA ILE A 180 12.47 13.65 14.16
C ILE A 180 12.49 14.38 12.81
N PRO A 181 13.12 13.82 11.76
CA PRO A 181 13.10 14.40 10.42
C PRO A 181 11.69 14.73 9.96
N SER A 182 11.45 15.96 9.47
CA SER A 182 10.13 16.50 9.12
C SER A 182 10.12 17.47 7.95
N GLU A 183 11.29 17.83 7.40
CA GLU A 183 11.38 18.71 6.23
C GLU A 183 11.14 17.88 4.95
N TYR A 184 9.92 18.02 4.39
CA TYR A 184 9.48 17.25 3.23
C TYR A 184 10.41 17.39 2.04
N GLY A 185 10.89 16.25 1.51
CA GLY A 185 11.82 16.19 0.38
C GLY A 185 13.27 16.47 0.72
N VAL A 186 13.59 16.80 1.97
CA VAL A 186 14.95 17.05 2.46
C VAL A 186 15.41 15.94 3.40
N ASP A 187 14.67 15.70 4.47
CA ASP A 187 14.94 14.63 5.43
C ASP A 187 13.69 13.78 5.77
N ASP A 188 12.49 14.21 5.33
CA ASP A 188 11.22 13.47 5.35
C ASP A 188 10.83 13.12 3.89
N ILE A 189 11.11 11.89 3.48
CA ILE A 189 11.14 11.46 2.09
C ILE A 189 9.98 10.50 1.80
N PRO A 190 9.03 10.87 0.90
CA PRO A 190 8.02 9.95 0.42
C PRO A 190 8.65 8.94 -0.55
N VAL A 191 8.35 7.66 -0.35
CA VAL A 191 8.88 6.57 -1.17
C VAL A 191 7.74 5.64 -1.55
N VAL A 192 7.18 5.82 -2.75
CA VAL A 192 6.17 4.93 -3.34
C VAL A 192 6.90 3.84 -4.12
N ILE A 193 6.79 2.61 -3.67
CA ILE A 193 7.43 1.44 -4.29
C ILE A 193 6.37 0.69 -5.09
N MET A 194 6.58 0.59 -6.40
CA MET A 194 5.78 -0.20 -7.32
C MET A 194 6.68 -1.21 -8.04
N ASP A 195 6.10 -2.08 -8.82
CA ASP A 195 6.82 -2.93 -9.76
C ASP A 195 6.12 -2.95 -11.12
N ALA A 196 6.90 -3.20 -12.18
CA ALA A 196 6.37 -3.26 -13.52
C ALA A 196 7.06 -4.33 -14.38
N LYS A 197 6.32 -4.81 -15.38
CA LYS A 197 6.86 -5.45 -16.59
C LYS A 197 6.93 -4.41 -17.69
N PHE A 198 7.94 -4.51 -18.54
CA PHE A 198 8.10 -3.64 -19.70
C PHE A 198 8.14 -4.44 -20.98
N THR A 199 7.53 -3.89 -22.03
CA THR A 199 7.69 -4.34 -23.41
C THR A 199 9.04 -3.91 -23.96
N GLU A 200 9.46 -4.44 -25.11
CA GLU A 200 10.76 -4.10 -25.74
C GLU A 200 10.91 -2.60 -26.06
N ASP A 201 9.80 -1.91 -26.34
CA ASP A 201 9.77 -0.46 -26.59
C ASP A 201 9.62 0.38 -25.32
N GLY A 202 9.70 -0.26 -24.13
CA GLY A 202 9.68 0.41 -22.83
C GLY A 202 8.31 0.90 -22.37
N GLN A 203 7.22 0.35 -22.91
CA GLN A 203 5.89 0.57 -22.37
C GLN A 203 5.63 -0.38 -21.20
N PHE A 204 4.70 -0.05 -20.31
CA PHE A 204 4.19 -1.00 -19.35
C PHE A 204 3.53 -2.17 -20.10
N ASP A 205 3.90 -3.39 -19.74
CA ASP A 205 3.19 -4.58 -20.20
C ASP A 205 1.92 -4.77 -19.35
N HIS A 206 0.78 -4.70 -20.00
CA HIS A 206 -0.54 -4.83 -19.41
C HIS A 206 -1.10 -6.26 -19.47
N GLN A 207 -0.29 -7.25 -19.80
CA GLN A 207 -0.73 -8.64 -19.77
C GLN A 207 -0.94 -9.10 -18.33
N VAL A 208 -2.19 -9.38 -17.98
CA VAL A 208 -2.61 -9.85 -16.66
C VAL A 208 -2.41 -11.36 -16.58
N ASP A 209 -1.52 -11.82 -15.73
CA ASP A 209 -1.41 -13.24 -15.40
C ASP A 209 -2.62 -13.68 -14.55
N GLY A 210 -3.09 -14.90 -14.70
CA GLY A 210 -4.26 -15.40 -14.00
C GLY A 210 -4.10 -15.56 -12.49
N THR A 211 -2.85 -15.66 -12.01
CA THR A 211 -2.49 -15.86 -10.60
C THR A 211 -1.70 -14.68 -10.04
N LEU A 212 -0.70 -14.19 -10.79
CA LEU A 212 0.22 -13.14 -10.37
C LEU A 212 -0.22 -11.74 -10.83
N GLY A 213 -1.29 -11.62 -11.60
CA GLY A 213 -1.81 -10.34 -12.05
C GLY A 213 -0.82 -9.53 -12.86
N LEU A 214 -0.60 -8.29 -12.42
CA LEU A 214 0.35 -7.35 -13.02
C LEU A 214 1.68 -7.30 -12.26
N MET A 215 2.02 -8.34 -11.48
CA MET A 215 3.30 -8.39 -10.76
C MET A 215 4.46 -8.30 -11.75
N GLY A 216 5.34 -7.32 -11.53
CA GLY A 216 6.48 -7.02 -12.40
C GLY A 216 7.80 -7.61 -11.91
N THR A 217 8.84 -7.47 -12.71
CA THR A 217 10.22 -7.89 -12.40
C THR A 217 11.15 -6.69 -12.18
N THR A 218 10.63 -5.48 -12.27
CA THR A 218 11.43 -4.25 -12.17
C THR A 218 10.78 -3.29 -11.17
N PRO A 219 11.45 -2.94 -10.07
CA PRO A 219 10.96 -1.91 -9.15
C PRO A 219 10.90 -0.54 -9.83
N VAL A 220 9.84 0.18 -9.53
CA VAL A 220 9.61 1.57 -9.94
C VAL A 220 9.37 2.40 -8.69
N VAL A 221 10.29 3.29 -8.37
CA VAL A 221 10.24 4.08 -7.12
C VAL A 221 9.96 5.54 -7.46
N ASN A 222 8.89 6.09 -6.90
CA ASN A 222 8.40 7.43 -7.25
C ASN A 222 8.33 7.69 -8.76
N GLY A 223 8.03 6.65 -9.55
CA GLY A 223 7.84 6.75 -10.99
C GLY A 223 9.08 6.52 -11.86
N ILE A 224 10.21 6.14 -11.29
CA ILE A 224 11.44 5.83 -12.04
C ILE A 224 12.05 4.50 -11.61
N THR A 225 12.79 3.87 -12.54
CA THR A 225 13.66 2.73 -12.23
C THR A 225 15.01 3.21 -11.71
N ASN A 226 15.68 2.41 -10.87
CA ASN A 226 17.03 2.64 -10.35
C ASN A 226 17.19 4.02 -9.68
N ALA A 227 16.40 4.28 -8.64
CA ALA A 227 16.33 5.55 -7.95
C ALA A 227 17.49 5.77 -6.97
N SER A 228 17.94 7.02 -6.81
CA SER A 228 18.93 7.43 -5.81
C SER A 228 18.51 8.69 -5.08
N PHE A 229 18.87 8.79 -3.81
CA PHE A 229 18.65 9.95 -2.95
C PHE A 229 19.95 10.40 -2.31
N ALA A 230 20.31 11.68 -2.44
CA ALA A 230 21.47 12.26 -1.79
C ALA A 230 21.03 12.90 -0.46
N ALA A 231 21.32 12.24 0.65
CA ALA A 231 20.98 12.75 1.96
C ALA A 231 21.89 13.94 2.35
N THR A 232 21.29 14.97 2.93
CA THR A 232 21.99 16.14 3.49
C THR A 232 22.10 16.08 5.00
N THR A 233 21.38 15.16 5.64
CA THR A 233 21.33 14.95 7.09
C THR A 233 21.77 13.53 7.44
N ARG A 234 22.28 13.32 8.65
CA ARG A 234 22.71 11.98 9.12
C ARG A 234 21.55 11.07 9.56
N ARG A 235 20.32 11.55 9.57
CA ARG A 235 19.10 10.77 9.76
C ARG A 235 18.06 11.22 8.75
N VAL A 236 17.44 10.26 8.09
CA VAL A 236 16.32 10.50 7.19
C VAL A 236 15.10 9.68 7.64
N ARG A 237 13.92 10.27 7.46
CA ARG A 237 12.64 9.58 7.59
C ARG A 237 12.19 9.15 6.21
N LEU A 238 12.01 7.86 6.01
CA LEU A 238 11.41 7.33 4.79
C LEU A 238 9.96 6.98 5.08
N ARG A 239 9.03 7.60 4.33
CA ARG A 239 7.61 7.24 4.33
C ARG A 239 7.40 6.23 3.21
N LEU A 240 7.44 4.95 3.57
CA LEU A 240 7.34 3.84 2.64
C LEU A 240 5.87 3.53 2.36
N LEU A 241 5.49 3.49 1.08
CA LEU A 241 4.22 2.97 0.59
C LEU A 241 4.52 1.83 -0.38
N ASN A 242 3.99 0.65 -0.11
CA ASN A 242 3.95 -0.40 -1.12
C ASN A 242 2.73 -0.18 -2.03
N GLY A 243 2.95 0.50 -3.15
CA GLY A 243 1.96 0.75 -4.20
C GLY A 243 1.91 -0.32 -5.29
N ALA A 244 2.61 -1.44 -5.12
CA ALA A 244 2.58 -2.56 -6.06
C ALA A 244 1.20 -3.25 -6.08
N SER A 245 0.80 -3.76 -7.22
CA SER A 245 -0.49 -4.44 -7.36
C SER A 245 -0.55 -5.81 -6.68
N MET A 246 0.60 -6.51 -6.60
CA MET A 246 0.65 -7.89 -6.10
C MET A 246 1.87 -8.17 -5.22
N ARG A 247 2.99 -7.44 -5.42
CA ARG A 247 4.28 -7.78 -4.85
C ARG A 247 4.42 -7.35 -3.40
N PHE A 248 4.92 -8.27 -2.59
CA PHE A 248 5.44 -7.99 -1.24
C PHE A 248 6.94 -7.67 -1.34
N TYR A 249 7.44 -6.82 -0.46
CA TYR A 249 8.86 -6.53 -0.34
C TYR A 249 9.35 -6.83 1.08
N THR A 250 10.50 -7.49 1.21
CA THR A 250 11.21 -7.63 2.49
C THR A 250 12.37 -6.65 2.48
N LEU A 251 12.18 -5.50 3.11
CA LEU A 251 13.12 -4.38 3.06
C LEU A 251 14.23 -4.53 4.10
N ALA A 252 15.46 -4.28 3.69
CA ALA A 252 16.65 -4.26 4.55
C ALA A 252 17.69 -3.29 3.97
N LEU A 253 18.66 -2.85 4.75
CA LEU A 253 19.83 -2.13 4.25
C LEU A 253 20.92 -3.13 3.83
N ASP A 254 21.59 -2.88 2.70
CA ASP A 254 22.60 -3.76 2.10
C ASP A 254 23.84 -4.00 3.00
N ASN A 255 24.11 -3.04 3.89
CA ASN A 255 25.20 -3.12 4.85
C ASN A 255 24.82 -3.84 6.16
N GLY A 256 23.56 -4.29 6.31
CA GLY A 256 23.03 -4.95 7.51
C GLY A 256 22.82 -4.04 8.72
N THR A 257 22.90 -2.70 8.54
CA THR A 257 22.57 -1.77 9.63
C THR A 257 21.06 -1.80 9.90
N PRO A 258 20.61 -1.91 11.15
CA PRO A 258 19.19 -1.82 11.48
C PRO A 258 18.64 -0.42 11.24
N PHE A 259 17.32 -0.32 11.10
CA PHE A 259 16.58 0.94 11.05
C PHE A 259 15.41 0.95 12.03
N ASN A 260 14.87 2.10 12.35
CA ASN A 260 13.84 2.24 13.35
C ASN A 260 12.47 2.48 12.72
N VAL A 261 11.54 1.56 12.94
CA VAL A 261 10.12 1.77 12.59
C VAL A 261 9.50 2.72 13.60
N ILE A 262 8.85 3.79 13.11
CA ILE A 262 8.21 4.81 13.94
C ILE A 262 6.70 4.93 13.72
N ALA A 263 6.19 4.44 12.59
CA ALA A 263 4.75 4.43 12.29
C ALA A 263 4.37 3.26 11.39
N THR A 264 3.10 2.89 11.46
CA THR A 264 2.44 1.94 10.57
C THR A 264 1.24 2.60 9.88
N ASP A 265 0.43 1.84 9.17
CA ASP A 265 -0.67 2.32 8.31
C ASP A 265 -1.50 3.44 8.95
N SER A 266 -1.85 3.28 10.23
CA SER A 266 -2.83 4.15 10.90
C SER A 266 -2.25 5.03 12.00
N GLY A 267 -0.93 5.25 12.00
CA GLY A 267 -0.30 6.23 12.87
C GLY A 267 1.04 5.83 13.48
N LEU A 268 1.55 6.72 14.30
CA LEU A 268 2.79 6.54 15.04
C LEU A 268 2.69 5.33 15.98
N LEU A 269 3.84 4.69 16.23
CA LEU A 269 4.01 3.74 17.33
C LEU A 269 4.08 4.49 18.66
N ASP A 270 3.95 3.78 19.77
CA ASP A 270 4.20 4.33 21.11
C ASP A 270 5.69 4.64 21.33
N ALA A 271 6.58 3.85 20.74
CA ALA A 271 8.03 4.04 20.76
C ALA A 271 8.67 3.51 19.47
N PRO A 272 9.89 3.97 19.09
CA PRO A 272 10.61 3.40 17.96
C PRO A 272 10.93 1.92 18.17
N VAL A 273 10.84 1.12 17.10
CA VAL A 273 11.17 -0.31 17.10
C VAL A 273 12.28 -0.56 16.11
N GLU A 274 13.44 -1.00 16.62
CA GLU A 274 14.59 -1.35 15.78
C GLU A 274 14.39 -2.71 15.10
N VAL A 275 14.64 -2.76 13.78
CA VAL A 275 14.52 -3.98 12.97
C VAL A 275 15.66 -4.07 11.95
N ASP A 276 16.08 -5.29 11.63
CA ASP A 276 17.06 -5.56 10.57
C ASP A 276 16.40 -5.72 9.21
N GLU A 277 15.18 -6.24 9.19
CA GLU A 277 14.37 -6.44 7.97
C GLU A 277 12.89 -6.22 8.26
N LEU A 278 12.13 -5.83 7.24
CA LEU A 278 10.73 -5.46 7.35
C LEU A 278 9.93 -5.92 6.14
N LEU A 279 8.90 -6.76 6.35
CA LEU A 279 7.94 -7.11 5.32
C LEU A 279 6.91 -5.99 5.14
N ILE A 280 6.66 -5.58 3.89
CA ILE A 280 5.61 -4.64 3.53
C ILE A 280 4.78 -5.22 2.37
N GLY A 281 3.50 -5.47 2.61
CA GLY A 281 2.55 -5.98 1.62
C GLY A 281 1.88 -4.87 0.80
N PRO A 282 1.21 -5.21 -0.32
CA PRO A 282 0.48 -4.24 -1.13
C PRO A 282 -0.49 -3.40 -0.31
N GLY A 283 -0.42 -2.08 -0.46
CA GLY A 283 -1.25 -1.10 0.24
C GLY A 283 -0.74 -0.67 1.62
N GLU A 284 0.21 -1.39 2.25
CA GLU A 284 0.78 -1.00 3.54
C GLU A 284 1.64 0.24 3.45
N ARG A 285 1.64 1.02 4.55
CA ARG A 285 2.53 2.16 4.77
C ARG A 285 3.29 1.95 6.06
N ILE A 286 4.58 2.25 6.01
CA ILE A 286 5.46 2.17 7.17
C ILE A 286 6.40 3.36 7.13
N GLU A 287 6.64 3.98 8.28
CA GLU A 287 7.63 5.04 8.38
C GLU A 287 8.84 4.54 9.16
N VAL A 288 10.00 4.78 8.60
CA VAL A 288 11.26 4.36 9.21
C VAL A 288 12.24 5.52 9.32
N LEU A 289 13.05 5.51 10.37
CA LEU A 289 14.22 6.37 10.50
C LEU A 289 15.48 5.57 10.16
N VAL A 290 16.24 6.08 9.21
CA VAL A 290 17.53 5.51 8.79
C VAL A 290 18.65 6.44 9.23
N ASP A 291 19.57 5.93 10.05
CA ASP A 291 20.77 6.64 10.48
C ASP A 291 21.90 6.38 9.47
N LEU A 292 22.51 7.44 8.98
CA LEU A 292 23.56 7.40 7.95
C LEU A 292 24.92 7.79 8.55
N GLU A 293 25.92 6.94 8.34
CA GLU A 293 27.30 7.28 8.65
C GLU A 293 27.87 8.14 7.51
N PRO A 294 28.49 9.31 7.81
CA PRO A 294 29.06 10.17 6.79
C PRO A 294 30.02 9.44 5.84
N GLY A 295 29.83 9.66 4.54
CA GLY A 295 30.66 9.06 3.50
C GLY A 295 30.46 7.54 3.28
N LYS A 296 29.48 6.92 3.94
CA LYS A 296 29.13 5.51 3.74
C LYS A 296 27.75 5.40 3.13
N ASP A 297 27.73 5.29 1.81
CA ASP A 297 26.48 5.08 1.07
C ASP A 297 25.83 3.75 1.45
N VAL A 298 24.50 3.69 1.38
CA VAL A 298 23.73 2.48 1.65
C VAL A 298 22.66 2.28 0.58
N VAL A 299 22.20 1.03 0.41
CA VAL A 299 21.09 0.72 -0.49
C VAL A 299 19.96 0.11 0.33
N LEU A 300 18.77 0.72 0.27
CA LEU A 300 17.56 0.05 0.70
C LEU A 300 17.22 -1.00 -0.34
N GLN A 301 17.19 -2.26 0.06
CA GLN A 301 16.94 -3.40 -0.81
C GLN A 301 15.66 -4.11 -0.42
N SER A 302 15.01 -4.77 -1.38
CA SER A 302 14.17 -5.93 -1.10
C SER A 302 15.06 -7.16 -1.13
N VAL A 303 15.05 -7.93 -0.05
CA VAL A 303 15.89 -9.11 0.11
C VAL A 303 15.04 -10.39 0.07
N PRO A 304 15.63 -11.54 -0.34
CA PRO A 304 14.93 -12.81 -0.37
C PRO A 304 14.43 -13.21 1.02
N ARG A 305 13.17 -13.56 1.12
CA ARG A 305 12.57 -14.03 2.35
C ARG A 305 12.90 -15.50 2.60
N LYS A 306 13.49 -15.82 3.75
CA LYS A 306 14.00 -17.16 4.09
C LYS A 306 12.90 -18.23 4.18
N ASP A 307 11.72 -17.87 4.68
CA ASP A 307 10.57 -18.75 4.86
C ASP A 307 9.62 -18.78 3.65
N ASN A 308 9.98 -18.11 2.54
CA ASN A 308 9.15 -17.96 1.34
C ASN A 308 7.69 -17.57 1.66
N PHE A 309 7.47 -16.86 2.75
CA PHE A 309 6.15 -16.51 3.28
C PHE A 309 5.21 -17.73 3.43
N SER A 310 5.77 -18.88 3.82
CA SER A 310 5.10 -20.18 3.95
C SER A 310 4.48 -20.74 2.66
N ILE A 311 4.81 -20.20 1.49
CA ILE A 311 4.39 -20.76 0.20
C ILE A 311 5.26 -22.00 -0.07
N PRO A 312 4.65 -23.17 -0.40
CA PRO A 312 5.39 -24.36 -0.75
C PRO A 312 6.33 -24.16 -1.93
N GLU A 313 7.50 -24.82 -1.87
CA GLU A 313 8.48 -24.81 -2.96
C GLU A 313 8.34 -26.09 -3.79
N ASP A 314 7.27 -26.19 -4.55
CA ASP A 314 6.98 -27.32 -5.42
C ASP A 314 6.59 -26.85 -6.84
N GLU A 315 6.43 -27.78 -7.77
CA GLU A 315 6.12 -27.49 -9.17
C GLU A 315 4.70 -26.96 -9.41
N TYR A 316 3.83 -26.98 -8.39
CA TYR A 316 2.42 -26.56 -8.49
C TYR A 316 2.19 -25.16 -7.91
N SER A 317 3.09 -24.72 -7.02
CA SER A 317 2.97 -23.41 -6.36
C SER A 317 3.44 -22.27 -7.26
N ALA A 318 2.67 -21.19 -7.33
CA ALA A 318 3.08 -20.00 -8.05
C ALA A 318 4.20 -19.25 -7.31
N ASP A 319 5.12 -18.65 -8.06
CA ASP A 319 6.20 -17.84 -7.50
C ASP A 319 5.72 -16.39 -7.31
N PHE A 320 5.34 -16.04 -6.08
CA PHE A 320 4.94 -14.69 -5.70
C PHE A 320 6.13 -13.74 -5.44
N GLY A 321 7.34 -14.12 -5.85
CA GLY A 321 8.52 -13.26 -5.81
C GLY A 321 9.11 -13.00 -4.42
N PHE A 322 8.78 -13.82 -3.40
CA PHE A 322 9.35 -13.67 -2.06
C PHE A 322 10.86 -14.00 -1.98
N LYS A 323 11.40 -14.63 -3.01
CA LYS A 323 12.84 -14.93 -3.16
C LYS A 323 13.57 -13.94 -4.07
N ASP A 324 12.87 -13.01 -4.65
CA ASP A 324 13.47 -11.99 -5.51
C ASP A 324 14.30 -11.00 -4.68
N SER A 325 15.32 -10.43 -5.32
CA SER A 325 16.18 -9.40 -4.73
C SER A 325 16.24 -8.19 -5.65
N PHE A 326 16.01 -7.01 -5.08
CA PHE A 326 16.00 -5.75 -5.81
C PHE A 326 16.71 -4.64 -5.01
N ASP A 327 17.46 -3.79 -5.69
CA ASP A 327 17.82 -2.49 -5.17
C ASP A 327 16.59 -1.56 -5.31
N ILE A 328 16.12 -1.00 -4.20
CA ILE A 328 14.93 -0.14 -4.16
C ILE A 328 15.35 1.34 -4.20
N LEU A 329 16.28 1.75 -3.35
CA LEU A 329 16.73 3.13 -3.28
C LEU A 329 18.21 3.19 -2.87
N HIS A 330 19.03 3.76 -3.74
CA HIS A 330 20.43 4.09 -3.41
C HIS A 330 20.45 5.38 -2.59
N ILE A 331 21.03 5.36 -1.40
CA ILE A 331 21.11 6.51 -0.50
C ILE A 331 22.59 6.92 -0.37
N THR A 332 22.93 8.07 -0.96
CA THR A 332 24.25 8.66 -0.77
C THR A 332 24.29 9.37 0.58
N ALA A 333 25.23 8.98 1.42
CA ALA A 333 25.39 9.53 2.75
C ALA A 333 25.87 10.99 2.73
N PRO A 334 25.53 11.79 3.76
CA PRO A 334 26.01 13.17 3.85
C PRO A 334 27.50 13.25 4.12
N GLY A 335 28.08 14.45 3.96
CA GLY A 335 29.48 14.73 4.31
C GLY A 335 29.74 14.72 5.82
N GLU A 336 31.03 14.71 6.19
CA GLU A 336 31.47 14.73 7.59
C GLU A 336 31.04 15.99 8.37
N ASP A 337 30.74 17.07 7.68
CA ASP A 337 30.28 18.36 8.22
C ASP A 337 28.76 18.36 8.56
N ALA A 338 28.03 17.33 8.18
CA ALA A 338 26.61 17.21 8.53
C ALA A 338 26.44 17.13 10.06
N PRO A 339 25.43 17.80 10.64
CA PRO A 339 25.18 17.78 12.08
C PRO A 339 25.03 16.37 12.64
N ALA A 340 25.46 16.18 13.89
CA ALA A 340 25.24 14.93 14.59
C ALA A 340 23.72 14.69 14.80
N VAL A 341 23.32 13.43 14.77
CA VAL A 341 21.93 13.04 14.95
C VAL A 341 21.51 13.17 16.41
N PRO A 342 20.37 13.80 16.74
CA PRO A 342 19.80 13.76 18.07
C PRO A 342 19.49 12.31 18.51
N ALA A 343 19.46 12.06 19.83
CA ALA A 343 18.97 10.78 20.33
C ALA A 343 17.53 10.56 19.87
N LEU A 344 17.17 9.30 19.57
CA LEU A 344 15.78 8.95 19.24
C LEU A 344 14.86 9.29 20.41
N PRO A 345 13.67 9.85 20.15
CA PRO A 345 12.63 9.95 21.15
C PRO A 345 12.34 8.59 21.77
N GLN A 346 12.27 8.50 23.09
CA GLN A 346 11.89 7.26 23.80
C GLN A 346 10.40 6.96 23.67
N THR A 347 9.60 7.96 23.35
CA THR A 347 8.15 7.88 23.18
C THR A 347 7.76 8.70 21.95
N LEU A 348 6.92 8.14 21.10
CA LEU A 348 6.38 8.80 19.90
C LEU A 348 4.93 9.24 20.20
N ASP A 349 3.98 8.31 20.22
CA ASP A 349 2.59 8.59 20.61
C ASP A 349 2.15 7.67 21.77
N PRO A 350 2.07 8.17 23.00
CA PRO A 350 1.62 7.34 24.14
C PRO A 350 0.24 6.72 23.94
N ALA A 351 -0.65 7.38 23.18
CA ALA A 351 -2.01 6.88 22.93
C ALA A 351 -2.01 5.67 21.96
N ALA A 352 -0.91 5.43 21.23
CA ALA A 352 -0.79 4.27 20.36
C ALA A 352 -0.74 2.94 21.15
N ALA A 353 -0.35 2.97 22.43
CA ALA A 353 -0.36 1.82 23.32
C ALA A 353 -1.76 1.51 23.89
N ASP A 354 -2.69 2.46 23.82
CA ASP A 354 -4.04 2.29 24.36
C ASP A 354 -4.84 1.35 23.45
N VAL A 355 -5.07 0.12 23.92
CA VAL A 355 -5.86 -0.89 23.20
C VAL A 355 -7.14 -1.16 23.99
N PRO A 356 -8.33 -0.91 23.41
CA PRO A 356 -9.60 -1.22 24.07
C PRO A 356 -9.71 -2.69 24.45
N SER A 357 -10.49 -3.01 25.50
CA SER A 357 -10.75 -4.41 25.85
C SER A 357 -11.56 -5.10 24.74
N ALA A 358 -11.15 -6.30 24.38
CA ALA A 358 -11.89 -7.14 23.44
C ALA A 358 -13.02 -7.92 24.10
N GLU A 359 -13.17 -7.86 25.43
CA GLU A 359 -14.17 -8.63 26.18
C GLU A 359 -15.59 -8.18 25.88
N GLY A 360 -16.44 -9.12 25.46
CA GLY A 360 -17.86 -8.86 25.21
C GLY A 360 -18.16 -8.13 23.89
N LEU A 361 -17.17 -7.91 23.05
CA LEU A 361 -17.36 -7.36 21.71
C LEU A 361 -18.00 -8.38 20.76
N THR A 362 -18.64 -7.90 19.71
CA THR A 362 -19.11 -8.73 18.60
C THR A 362 -17.92 -9.40 17.92
N GLU A 363 -17.98 -10.71 17.73
CA GLU A 363 -16.98 -11.48 17.00
C GLU A 363 -17.50 -11.81 15.59
N ARG A 364 -16.60 -11.70 14.58
CA ARG A 364 -16.89 -12.10 13.19
C ARG A 364 -15.74 -12.94 12.63
N GLU A 365 -16.08 -13.80 11.68
CA GLU A 365 -15.13 -14.65 10.96
C GLU A 365 -15.14 -14.31 9.47
N PHE A 366 -13.93 -14.17 8.90
CA PHE A 366 -13.71 -13.95 7.47
C PHE A 366 -12.72 -14.99 6.97
N VAL A 367 -13.17 -15.77 5.99
CA VAL A 367 -12.39 -16.85 5.38
C VAL A 367 -12.02 -16.44 3.97
N LEU A 368 -10.72 -16.31 3.72
CA LEU A 368 -10.15 -15.96 2.42
C LEU A 368 -9.81 -17.24 1.67
N ASN A 369 -10.33 -17.38 0.45
CA ASN A 369 -10.02 -18.53 -0.38
C ASN A 369 -10.06 -18.15 -1.87
N THR A 370 -8.94 -18.23 -2.55
CA THR A 370 -8.72 -17.91 -3.97
C THR A 370 -9.15 -16.46 -4.27
N PHE A 371 -10.37 -16.22 -4.76
CA PHE A 371 -10.92 -14.90 -5.05
C PHE A 371 -12.24 -14.63 -4.29
N MET A 372 -12.44 -15.31 -3.19
CA MET A 372 -13.69 -15.23 -2.42
C MET A 372 -13.42 -14.92 -0.95
N ILE A 373 -14.37 -14.25 -0.32
CA ILE A 373 -14.46 -14.07 1.13
C ILE A 373 -15.73 -14.75 1.62
N ASN A 374 -15.61 -15.67 2.60
CA ASN A 374 -16.71 -16.49 3.10
C ASN A 374 -17.44 -17.29 2.00
N GLY A 375 -16.72 -17.70 0.95
CA GLY A 375 -17.26 -18.46 -0.18
C GLY A 375 -18.04 -17.62 -1.21
N GLU A 376 -18.03 -16.30 -1.07
CA GLU A 376 -18.74 -15.37 -1.95
C GLU A 376 -17.77 -14.43 -2.67
N SER A 377 -18.03 -14.15 -3.95
CA SER A 377 -17.40 -13.06 -4.69
C SER A 377 -18.22 -11.79 -4.58
N MET A 378 -17.60 -10.64 -4.85
CA MET A 378 -18.23 -9.32 -4.80
C MET A 378 -19.51 -9.28 -5.63
N ASP A 379 -20.56 -8.76 -5.03
CA ASP A 379 -21.83 -8.38 -5.66
C ASP A 379 -22.20 -6.97 -5.19
N MET A 380 -22.19 -6.01 -6.11
CA MET A 380 -22.46 -4.60 -5.84
C MET A 380 -23.83 -4.35 -5.17
N ALA A 381 -24.77 -5.26 -5.32
CA ALA A 381 -26.12 -5.14 -4.77
C ALA A 381 -26.30 -5.85 -3.41
N ARG A 382 -25.36 -6.72 -3.02
CA ARG A 382 -25.44 -7.48 -1.77
C ARG A 382 -24.76 -6.71 -0.63
N VAL A 383 -25.33 -6.73 0.55
CA VAL A 383 -24.68 -6.31 1.80
C VAL A 383 -24.21 -7.54 2.55
N ASP A 384 -22.90 -7.70 2.68
CA ASP A 384 -22.32 -8.87 3.32
C ASP A 384 -22.28 -8.71 4.85
N THR A 385 -22.06 -7.49 5.34
CA THR A 385 -21.90 -7.21 6.76
C THR A 385 -22.64 -5.93 7.15
N VAL A 386 -23.36 -5.97 8.27
CA VAL A 386 -24.00 -4.79 8.88
C VAL A 386 -23.31 -4.47 10.19
N ILE A 387 -22.84 -3.24 10.31
CA ILE A 387 -22.15 -2.71 11.49
C ILE A 387 -23.05 -1.70 12.17
N GLU A 388 -23.24 -1.81 13.49
CA GLU A 388 -23.88 -0.75 14.27
C GLU A 388 -22.87 0.36 14.59
N GLU A 389 -23.33 1.61 14.62
CA GLU A 389 -22.49 2.78 14.88
C GLU A 389 -21.67 2.69 16.17
N ASP A 390 -20.48 3.26 16.14
CA ASP A 390 -19.55 3.47 17.29
C ASP A 390 -19.24 2.20 18.13
N LYS A 391 -19.25 1.02 17.51
CA LYS A 391 -18.91 -0.21 18.21
C LYS A 391 -17.69 -0.89 17.59
N PRO A 392 -16.60 -1.03 18.36
CA PRO A 392 -15.51 -1.88 17.93
C PRO A 392 -15.96 -3.35 17.93
N GLU A 393 -15.31 -4.14 17.09
CA GLU A 393 -15.59 -5.58 16.95
C GLU A 393 -14.28 -6.37 16.96
N VAL A 394 -14.37 -7.67 17.13
CA VAL A 394 -13.25 -8.60 16.97
C VAL A 394 -13.45 -9.40 15.69
N TRP A 395 -12.52 -9.26 14.76
CA TRP A 395 -12.58 -9.96 13.48
C TRP A 395 -11.48 -11.01 13.42
N THR A 396 -11.84 -12.26 13.13
CA THR A 396 -10.91 -13.36 12.87
C THR A 396 -10.84 -13.57 11.37
N VAL A 397 -9.67 -13.36 10.78
CA VAL A 397 -9.44 -13.48 9.33
C VAL A 397 -8.50 -14.64 9.08
N THR A 398 -8.94 -15.61 8.30
CA THR A 398 -8.19 -16.84 8.00
C THR A 398 -7.95 -16.99 6.51
N ASN A 399 -6.71 -17.21 6.11
CA ASN A 399 -6.35 -17.62 4.76
C ASN A 399 -6.44 -19.15 4.67
N GLU A 400 -7.43 -19.69 3.96
CA GLU A 400 -7.59 -21.13 3.75
C GLU A 400 -6.71 -21.72 2.65
N ASN A 401 -6.11 -20.89 1.78
CA ASN A 401 -5.22 -21.39 0.74
C ASN A 401 -3.97 -22.06 1.34
N SER A 402 -3.47 -23.08 0.66
CA SER A 402 -2.25 -23.80 1.03
C SER A 402 -0.98 -23.23 0.36
N ASP A 403 -1.15 -22.43 -0.68
CA ASP A 403 -0.11 -22.02 -1.62
C ASP A 403 -0.22 -20.55 -2.10
N TRP A 404 -1.30 -19.85 -1.72
CA TRP A 404 -1.51 -18.44 -2.08
C TRP A 404 -1.47 -17.55 -0.84
N PRO A 405 -0.70 -16.44 -0.89
CA PRO A 405 -0.77 -15.40 0.12
C PRO A 405 -2.02 -14.53 -0.13
N HIS A 406 -2.48 -13.88 0.92
CA HIS A 406 -3.46 -12.81 0.86
C HIS A 406 -3.03 -11.68 1.80
N ASN A 407 -3.71 -10.55 1.69
CA ASN A 407 -3.79 -9.59 2.76
C ASN A 407 -5.25 -9.18 2.93
N PHE A 408 -5.56 -8.43 3.97
CA PHE A 408 -6.93 -8.03 4.26
C PHE A 408 -6.96 -6.58 4.72
N HIS A 409 -7.62 -5.75 3.93
CA HIS A 409 -7.84 -4.34 4.17
C HIS A 409 -9.30 -4.07 4.55
N ILE A 410 -9.53 -3.09 5.45
CA ILE A 410 -10.84 -2.69 5.91
C ILE A 410 -10.97 -1.16 5.78
N HIS A 411 -11.91 -0.69 4.97
CA HIS A 411 -12.18 0.74 4.80
C HIS A 411 -12.72 1.40 6.07
N ASN A 412 -12.47 2.70 6.25
CA ASN A 412 -13.01 3.51 7.34
C ASN A 412 -12.79 2.87 8.72
N SER A 413 -11.68 2.21 8.91
CA SER A 413 -11.32 1.53 10.16
C SER A 413 -9.85 1.64 10.47
N ARG A 414 -9.49 1.24 11.68
CA ARG A 414 -8.15 0.82 12.06
C ARG A 414 -8.25 -0.35 13.01
N PHE A 415 -7.22 -1.15 13.09
CA PHE A 415 -7.22 -2.31 13.97
C PHE A 415 -5.86 -2.55 14.64
N LYS A 416 -5.90 -3.23 15.79
CA LYS A 416 -4.75 -3.88 16.41
C LYS A 416 -4.82 -5.37 16.14
N VAL A 417 -3.69 -5.98 15.82
CA VAL A 417 -3.57 -7.43 15.73
C VAL A 417 -3.42 -8.00 17.14
N LEU A 418 -4.42 -8.75 17.61
CA LEU A 418 -4.45 -9.38 18.93
C LEU A 418 -3.68 -10.67 18.97
N SER A 419 -3.77 -11.47 17.91
CA SER A 419 -2.98 -12.69 17.72
C SER A 419 -2.79 -12.96 16.23
N TYR A 420 -1.75 -13.70 15.93
CA TYR A 420 -1.39 -14.04 14.56
C TYR A 420 -0.74 -15.43 14.54
N ASP A 421 -1.34 -16.36 13.83
CA ASP A 421 -0.94 -17.75 13.73
C ASP A 421 -0.74 -18.14 12.26
N TYR A 422 0.38 -18.76 11.94
CA TYR A 422 0.68 -19.30 10.60
C TYR A 422 0.00 -20.65 10.28
N GLY A 423 -0.92 -21.10 11.13
CA GLY A 423 -1.62 -22.37 10.93
C GLY A 423 -0.84 -23.61 11.38
N ASP A 424 0.38 -23.48 11.87
CA ASP A 424 1.19 -24.51 12.51
C ASP A 424 1.22 -24.37 14.04
N GLY A 425 0.42 -23.47 14.60
CA GLY A 425 0.33 -23.16 16.02
C GLY A 425 1.47 -22.31 16.56
N LYS A 426 2.28 -21.70 15.68
CA LYS A 426 3.31 -20.75 16.09
C LYS A 426 2.78 -19.33 16.03
N ASP A 427 2.79 -18.66 17.17
CA ASP A 427 2.61 -17.22 17.23
C ASP A 427 3.80 -16.53 16.57
N ILE A 428 3.51 -15.65 15.61
CA ILE A 428 4.54 -14.84 15.00
C ILE A 428 4.48 -13.47 15.61
N ALA A 429 5.64 -12.97 16.02
CA ALA A 429 5.79 -11.56 16.32
C ALA A 429 5.43 -10.76 15.07
N VAL A 430 4.29 -10.09 15.10
CA VAL A 430 3.92 -9.15 14.06
C VAL A 430 5.02 -8.10 14.01
N PRO A 431 5.70 -7.90 12.87
CA PRO A 431 6.87 -7.02 12.80
C PRO A 431 6.57 -5.60 13.26
N THR A 432 5.29 -5.22 13.25
CA THR A 432 4.85 -3.88 13.62
C THR A 432 3.55 -3.98 14.40
N MET A 433 3.60 -3.74 15.69
CA MET A 433 2.46 -3.82 16.60
C MET A 433 1.64 -2.51 16.66
N GLY A 434 1.78 -1.64 15.65
CA GLY A 434 1.06 -0.39 15.52
C GLY A 434 -0.42 -0.57 15.21
N TRP A 435 -1.13 0.54 15.09
CA TRP A 435 -2.45 0.56 14.50
C TRP A 435 -2.35 0.41 12.99
N LYS A 436 -3.14 -0.49 12.42
CA LYS A 436 -3.09 -0.88 11.01
C LYS A 436 -4.46 -0.82 10.36
N ASP A 437 -4.47 -0.85 9.03
CA ASP A 437 -5.67 -1.06 8.23
C ASP A 437 -5.52 -2.22 7.20
N ILE A 438 -4.30 -2.80 7.13
CA ILE A 438 -4.00 -4.01 6.35
C ILE A 438 -3.30 -5.04 7.24
N VAL A 439 -3.65 -6.32 7.10
CA VAL A 439 -2.91 -7.45 7.66
C VAL A 439 -2.53 -8.43 6.56
N ASN A 440 -1.26 -8.85 6.53
CA ASN A 440 -0.75 -9.83 5.57
C ASN A 440 -1.00 -11.24 6.09
N LEU A 441 -1.45 -12.15 5.25
CA LEU A 441 -1.83 -13.51 5.61
C LEU A 441 -1.15 -14.53 4.68
N PRO A 442 -0.02 -15.12 5.10
CA PRO A 442 0.55 -16.25 4.39
C PRO A 442 -0.44 -17.43 4.31
N PRO A 443 -0.14 -18.47 3.51
CA PRO A 443 -0.96 -19.67 3.46
C PRO A 443 -1.27 -20.23 4.85
N LYS A 444 -2.53 -20.57 5.10
CA LYS A 444 -3.05 -21.13 6.37
C LYS A 444 -2.97 -20.22 7.59
N ALA A 445 -2.56 -18.97 7.44
CA ALA A 445 -2.50 -18.04 8.57
C ALA A 445 -3.88 -17.60 9.04
N THR A 446 -3.97 -17.30 10.32
CA THR A 446 -5.13 -16.68 10.97
C THR A 446 -4.69 -15.48 11.78
N ALA A 447 -5.36 -14.35 11.58
CA ALA A 447 -5.17 -13.15 12.38
C ALA A 447 -6.45 -12.81 13.15
N LYS A 448 -6.33 -12.48 14.43
CA LYS A 448 -7.43 -11.94 15.25
C LYS A 448 -7.20 -10.46 15.44
N LEU A 449 -8.16 -9.65 15.02
CA LEU A 449 -8.07 -8.20 14.93
C LEU A 449 -9.07 -7.55 15.88
N LEU A 450 -8.63 -6.56 16.68
CA LEU A 450 -9.53 -5.64 17.36
C LEU A 450 -9.76 -4.44 16.42
N VAL A 451 -10.93 -4.36 15.83
CA VAL A 451 -11.26 -3.39 14.79
C VAL A 451 -12.07 -2.24 15.37
N GLU A 452 -11.55 -1.03 15.29
CA GLU A 452 -12.30 0.20 15.51
C GLU A 452 -12.95 0.64 14.21
N LEU A 453 -14.28 0.61 14.15
CA LEU A 453 -15.10 0.91 13.00
C LEU A 453 -16.47 1.44 13.45
N GLY A 454 -17.43 1.55 12.52
CA GLY A 454 -18.79 1.98 12.86
C GLY A 454 -18.97 3.48 12.86
N TYR A 455 -18.07 4.21 12.23
CA TYR A 455 -18.16 5.66 12.11
C TYR A 455 -19.07 6.06 10.95
N PHE A 456 -19.72 7.21 11.05
CA PHE A 456 -20.52 7.83 10.00
C PHE A 456 -21.61 6.92 9.41
N PRO A 457 -22.68 6.63 10.17
CA PRO A 457 -23.77 5.78 9.70
C PRO A 457 -24.39 6.29 8.39
N ASP A 458 -24.40 5.42 7.38
CA ASP A 458 -25.08 5.62 6.10
C ASP A 458 -25.56 4.26 5.57
N LYS A 459 -26.88 4.05 5.59
CA LYS A 459 -27.49 2.79 5.12
C LYS A 459 -27.48 2.58 3.62
N THR A 460 -27.08 3.59 2.84
CA THR A 460 -27.23 3.60 1.38
C THR A 460 -25.91 3.42 0.61
N ILE A 461 -24.79 3.73 1.23
CA ILE A 461 -23.46 3.63 0.62
C ILE A 461 -22.59 2.75 1.52
N PRO A 462 -22.13 1.59 1.01
CA PRO A 462 -21.25 0.71 1.78
C PRO A 462 -19.80 1.16 1.74
N TYR A 463 -19.06 0.75 2.77
CA TYR A 463 -17.61 0.62 2.76
C TYR A 463 -17.22 -0.79 2.31
N MET A 464 -15.96 -0.96 1.91
CA MET A 464 -15.41 -2.24 1.47
C MET A 464 -14.50 -2.86 2.52
N TYR A 465 -14.36 -4.18 2.45
CA TYR A 465 -13.22 -4.93 2.96
C TYR A 465 -12.79 -5.94 1.90
N HIS A 466 -11.50 -6.11 1.69
CA HIS A 466 -11.01 -6.90 0.55
C HIS A 466 -9.55 -7.32 0.73
N CYS A 467 -9.13 -8.27 -0.09
CA CYS A 467 -7.71 -8.52 -0.32
C CYS A 467 -7.12 -7.38 -1.14
N HIS A 468 -6.07 -6.74 -0.67
CA HIS A 468 -5.42 -5.62 -1.36
C HIS A 468 -4.31 -6.08 -2.34
N MET A 469 -4.23 -7.36 -2.66
CA MET A 469 -3.60 -7.85 -3.86
C MET A 469 -4.57 -7.59 -5.01
N LEU A 470 -4.30 -6.58 -5.85
CA LEU A 470 -5.31 -5.96 -6.69
C LEU A 470 -5.91 -6.88 -7.77
N LEU A 471 -5.19 -7.93 -8.21
CA LEU A 471 -5.82 -8.98 -9.02
C LEU A 471 -6.91 -9.71 -8.25
N HIS A 472 -6.67 -10.04 -6.98
CA HIS A 472 -7.64 -10.77 -6.15
C HIS A 472 -8.88 -9.91 -5.92
N GLU A 473 -8.69 -8.61 -5.63
CA GLU A 473 -9.76 -7.62 -5.54
C GLU A 473 -10.57 -7.56 -6.84
N ASP A 474 -9.92 -7.33 -7.99
CA ASP A 474 -10.58 -7.25 -9.31
C ASP A 474 -11.28 -8.55 -9.72
N LYS A 475 -10.86 -9.70 -9.18
CA LYS A 475 -11.52 -11.01 -9.37
C LYS A 475 -12.67 -11.25 -8.41
N GLY A 476 -12.97 -10.31 -7.52
CA GLY A 476 -14.10 -10.35 -6.62
C GLY A 476 -13.79 -10.71 -5.18
N MET A 477 -12.52 -10.77 -4.76
CA MET A 477 -12.14 -10.98 -3.35
C MET A 477 -12.40 -9.74 -2.52
N MET A 478 -13.65 -9.35 -2.45
CA MET A 478 -14.14 -8.16 -1.80
C MET A 478 -15.55 -8.40 -1.27
N GLY A 479 -15.83 -7.84 -0.10
CA GLY A 479 -17.16 -7.76 0.47
C GLY A 479 -17.48 -6.33 0.86
N GLN A 480 -18.75 -6.04 1.12
CA GLN A 480 -19.15 -4.71 1.52
C GLN A 480 -19.90 -4.70 2.85
N MET A 481 -19.62 -3.67 3.63
CA MET A 481 -20.25 -3.44 4.91
C MET A 481 -20.98 -2.11 4.93
N VAL A 482 -22.13 -2.08 5.61
CA VAL A 482 -22.93 -0.87 5.80
C VAL A 482 -22.95 -0.53 7.28
N VAL A 483 -22.60 0.71 7.59
CA VAL A 483 -22.73 1.24 8.95
C VAL A 483 -24.12 1.84 9.11
N VAL A 484 -24.87 1.38 10.11
CA VAL A 484 -26.25 1.81 10.35
C VAL A 484 -26.43 2.32 11.79
N ASN A 485 -27.41 3.20 11.99
CA ASN A 485 -27.88 3.49 13.33
C ASN A 485 -28.54 2.26 13.95
N LYS A 486 -28.53 2.18 15.26
CA LYS A 486 -29.09 1.03 15.98
C LYS A 486 -30.52 0.67 15.53
N GLY A 487 -30.68 -0.57 15.03
CA GLY A 487 -31.95 -1.09 14.57
C GLY A 487 -32.39 -0.64 13.16
N GLU A 488 -31.57 0.13 12.46
CA GLU A 488 -31.80 0.50 11.07
C GLU A 488 -31.40 -0.64 10.12
N LYS A 489 -32.02 -0.71 8.92
CA LYS A 489 -31.71 -1.72 7.90
C LYS A 489 -31.00 -1.08 6.70
N PRO A 490 -30.06 -1.81 6.06
CA PRO A 490 -29.42 -1.37 4.83
C PRO A 490 -30.41 -1.10 3.69
N ASP A 491 -30.09 -0.11 2.83
CA ASP A 491 -30.83 0.25 1.61
C ASP A 491 -29.83 0.70 0.53
N VAL A 492 -28.91 -0.19 0.15
CA VAL A 492 -27.82 0.11 -0.82
C VAL A 492 -28.39 0.27 -2.22
N ARG A 493 -27.92 1.31 -2.92
CA ARG A 493 -28.33 1.62 -4.30
C ARG A 493 -27.13 1.71 -5.22
N VAL A 494 -27.02 0.74 -6.12
CA VAL A 494 -25.93 0.68 -7.10
C VAL A 494 -26.13 1.74 -8.18
N LYS A 495 -25.06 2.51 -8.46
CA LYS A 495 -25.08 3.51 -9.54
C LYS A 495 -24.91 2.85 -10.92
N PRO A 496 -25.55 3.39 -11.99
CA PRO A 496 -25.48 2.82 -13.35
C PRO A 496 -24.04 2.66 -13.89
N ALA A 497 -23.14 3.59 -13.60
CA ALA A 497 -21.75 3.52 -14.06
C ALA A 497 -21.01 2.32 -13.46
N ALA A 498 -21.22 2.00 -12.19
CA ALA A 498 -20.63 0.81 -11.56
C ALA A 498 -21.09 -0.48 -12.23
N LEU A 499 -22.36 -0.56 -12.64
CA LEU A 499 -22.92 -1.71 -13.35
C LEU A 499 -22.33 -1.93 -14.76
N VAL A 500 -21.77 -0.91 -15.41
CA VAL A 500 -21.16 -1.05 -16.74
C VAL A 500 -19.92 -1.95 -16.66
N PHE A 501 -19.06 -1.79 -15.65
CA PHE A 501 -17.90 -2.66 -15.46
C PHE A 501 -18.32 -4.10 -15.18
N GLU A 502 -19.29 -4.30 -14.31
CA GLU A 502 -19.80 -5.63 -13.96
C GLU A 502 -20.33 -6.37 -15.20
N LYS A 503 -21.13 -5.72 -16.05
CA LYS A 503 -21.65 -6.29 -17.30
C LYS A 503 -20.53 -6.61 -18.30
N SER A 504 -19.57 -5.75 -18.44
CA SER A 504 -18.44 -5.95 -19.37
C SER A 504 -17.58 -7.14 -18.94
N ALA A 505 -17.31 -7.27 -17.65
CA ALA A 505 -16.54 -8.37 -17.09
C ALA A 505 -17.32 -9.71 -17.11
N GLY A 506 -18.60 -9.71 -16.80
CA GLY A 506 -19.45 -10.89 -16.90
C GLY A 506 -19.55 -11.46 -18.32
N ALA A 507 -19.51 -10.60 -19.32
CA ALA A 507 -19.46 -11.02 -20.74
C ALA A 507 -18.14 -11.72 -21.11
N SER A 508 -17.03 -11.40 -20.44
CA SER A 508 -15.72 -12.04 -20.65
C SER A 508 -15.58 -13.39 -19.94
N HIS A 509 -16.29 -13.58 -18.83
CA HIS A 509 -16.19 -14.82 -18.02
C HIS A 509 -16.98 -15.99 -18.57
N SER A 510 -18.05 -15.76 -19.36
CA SER A 510 -18.81 -16.85 -19.96
C SER A 510 -18.13 -17.54 -21.15
N ALA A 511 -16.98 -17.04 -21.63
CA ALA A 511 -16.27 -17.52 -22.82
C ALA A 511 -14.97 -18.30 -22.55
N HIS A 512 -14.48 -18.40 -21.32
CA HIS A 512 -13.12 -18.92 -21.08
C HIS A 512 -13.01 -20.00 -19.98
N ALA A 513 -13.64 -21.14 -20.21
CA ALA A 513 -12.99 -22.39 -19.83
C ALA A 513 -12.06 -22.79 -20.98
N GLY A 514 -10.79 -22.35 -20.97
CA GLY A 514 -9.74 -22.92 -21.81
C GLY A 514 -9.29 -22.18 -23.07
N GLN A 515 -9.33 -20.84 -23.15
CA GLN A 515 -8.68 -20.11 -24.26
C GLN A 515 -7.87 -18.91 -23.78
N VAL A 516 -6.65 -18.79 -24.33
CA VAL A 516 -5.77 -17.62 -24.20
C VAL A 516 -6.51 -16.37 -24.68
N VAL A 517 -6.56 -15.32 -23.85
CA VAL A 517 -7.19 -14.05 -24.23
C VAL A 517 -6.40 -13.41 -25.34
N ASP A 518 -7.01 -13.25 -26.51
CA ASP A 518 -6.46 -12.50 -27.64
C ASP A 518 -6.33 -11.01 -27.23
N SER A 519 -5.09 -10.56 -27.05
CA SER A 519 -4.73 -9.20 -26.65
C SER A 519 -5.13 -8.12 -27.65
N SER A 520 -5.59 -8.49 -28.88
CA SER A 520 -6.06 -7.55 -29.91
C SER A 520 -7.41 -6.90 -29.60
N ARG A 521 -8.09 -7.29 -28.51
CA ARG A 521 -9.39 -6.76 -28.08
C ARG A 521 -9.38 -6.14 -26.69
N SER A 522 -8.25 -5.58 -26.27
CA SER A 522 -8.22 -4.68 -25.14
C SER A 522 -9.15 -3.48 -25.39
N PRO A 523 -9.97 -3.03 -24.45
CA PRO A 523 -10.74 -1.80 -24.59
C PRO A 523 -9.87 -0.57 -24.83
N TYR A 524 -8.56 -0.71 -24.83
CA TYR A 524 -7.53 0.30 -25.05
C TYR A 524 -6.88 0.23 -26.46
N ALA A 525 -7.37 -0.61 -27.38
CA ALA A 525 -6.92 -0.59 -28.77
C ALA A 525 -7.43 0.71 -29.46
N THR A 526 -6.51 1.58 -29.87
CA THR A 526 -6.82 2.76 -30.68
C THR A 526 -7.50 2.35 -31.99
N PRO A 527 -8.55 3.04 -32.48
CA PRO A 527 -9.06 2.83 -33.83
C PRO A 527 -7.95 3.14 -34.84
N SER A 528 -7.59 2.19 -35.67
CA SER A 528 -6.72 2.46 -36.81
C SER A 528 -7.38 3.51 -37.70
N ALA A 529 -6.70 4.63 -37.92
CA ALA A 529 -7.11 5.59 -38.92
C ALA A 529 -7.08 4.91 -40.30
N THR A 530 -8.26 4.64 -40.84
CA THR A 530 -8.40 4.34 -42.26
C THR A 530 -8.44 5.63 -43.03
N SER A 531 -7.53 5.74 -43.97
CA SER A 531 -7.33 6.78 -44.96
C SER A 531 -8.60 7.30 -45.65
#